data_632b4e9557aab95dd7c351d5e06603fe
#
_entry.id   632b4e9557aab95dd7c351d5e06603fe
#
_cell.length_a   1.000
_cell.length_b   1.000
_cell.length_c   1.000
_cell.angle_alpha   90.00
_cell.angle_beta   90.00
_cell.angle_gamma   90.00
#
_symmetry.space_group_name_H-M   'P 1'
#
loop_
_entity.id
_entity.type
_entity.pdbx_description
1 polymer ?
#
loop_
_entity_poly.entity_id
_entity_poly.type
_entity_poly.pdbx_seq_one_letter_code
_entity_poly.pdbx_strand_id
1 'polypeptide(L)'
;MRKHSKEYLQNLTPCQGYELLVEGNKRFINNLKADHDHLELINQTREGQFPFGVILSCMDSRTSAELIFDQGLGDLFSIRVAGNIVNNDILASIEYAIKYVGTKVLMVLGHTECGAIKSAKQGVTDGHITDLLKRIQPAISKALLQDNRNHLFEDSVAYANVENSLEEILIRSEIVKTMFENGQIGIVGGVYNIDNGQVDFFKNLTAKKKEEKRLATV
;
A
#
# COMPACT_ATOMS: atom_id res chain seq x y z
N MET A 1 25.50 -3.36 -5.85
CA MET A 1 24.76 -2.18 -6.39
C MET A 1 24.28 -1.37 -5.20
N ARG A 2 24.45 -0.05 -5.20
CA ARG A 2 24.07 0.80 -4.05
C ARG A 2 22.54 0.85 -4.00
N LYS A 3 21.91 0.48 -2.87
CA LYS A 3 20.45 0.33 -2.70
C LYS A 3 19.68 1.60 -3.04
N HIS A 4 20.20 2.77 -2.66
CA HIS A 4 19.55 4.07 -2.93
C HIS A 4 20.15 4.75 -4.17
N SER A 5 20.05 4.12 -5.34
CA SER A 5 20.52 4.71 -6.59
C SER A 5 19.45 4.60 -7.69
N LYS A 6 19.51 5.52 -8.65
CA LYS A 6 18.64 5.49 -9.83
C LYS A 6 18.80 4.17 -10.60
N GLU A 7 20.03 3.69 -10.73
CA GLU A 7 20.34 2.42 -11.39
C GLU A 7 19.70 1.23 -10.69
N TYR A 8 19.76 1.17 -9.35
CA TYR A 8 19.10 0.15 -8.57
C TYR A 8 17.58 0.14 -8.83
N LEU A 9 16.94 1.32 -8.74
CA LEU A 9 15.49 1.45 -8.97
C LEU A 9 15.11 1.07 -10.41
N GLN A 10 15.89 1.45 -11.40
CA GLN A 10 15.60 1.13 -12.80
C GLN A 10 15.66 -0.38 -13.08
N ASN A 11 16.55 -1.12 -12.43
CA ASN A 11 16.72 -2.55 -12.58
C ASN A 11 15.78 -3.39 -11.71
N LEU A 12 15.12 -2.76 -10.71
CA LEU A 12 14.18 -3.44 -9.84
C LEU A 12 12.88 -3.76 -10.59
N THR A 13 12.42 -5.01 -10.50
CA THR A 13 11.12 -5.43 -11.02
C THR A 13 10.01 -5.21 -9.99
N PRO A 14 8.73 -5.08 -10.43
CA PRO A 14 7.60 -5.02 -9.50
C PRO A 14 7.52 -6.22 -8.55
N CYS A 15 7.86 -7.41 -9.01
CA CYS A 15 7.88 -8.63 -8.20
C CYS A 15 8.94 -8.54 -7.09
N GLN A 16 10.15 -8.11 -7.42
CA GLN A 16 11.21 -7.91 -6.42
C GLN A 16 10.83 -6.83 -5.40
N GLY A 17 10.19 -5.74 -5.84
CA GLY A 17 9.67 -4.73 -4.92
C GLY A 17 8.61 -5.27 -3.95
N TYR A 18 7.72 -6.13 -4.42
CA TYR A 18 6.77 -6.86 -3.58
C TYR A 18 7.48 -7.77 -2.57
N GLU A 19 8.47 -8.54 -3.01
CA GLU A 19 9.25 -9.43 -2.14
C GLU A 19 9.96 -8.67 -1.03
N LEU A 20 10.46 -7.44 -1.29
CA LEU A 20 11.04 -6.59 -0.25
C LEU A 20 10.05 -6.26 0.86
N LEU A 21 8.77 -6.01 0.53
CA LEU A 21 7.73 -5.78 1.54
C LEU A 21 7.41 -7.04 2.34
N VAL A 22 7.27 -8.18 1.67
CA VAL A 22 6.98 -9.46 2.33
C VAL A 22 8.10 -9.86 3.29
N GLU A 23 9.35 -9.83 2.82
CA GLU A 23 10.50 -10.18 3.65
C GLU A 23 10.73 -9.17 4.79
N GLY A 24 10.45 -7.88 4.54
CA GLY A 24 10.50 -6.85 5.58
C GLY A 24 9.50 -7.12 6.70
N ASN A 25 8.25 -7.44 6.38
CA ASN A 25 7.25 -7.78 7.39
C ASN A 25 7.62 -9.07 8.14
N LYS A 26 8.18 -10.08 7.47
CA LYS A 26 8.70 -11.29 8.14
C LYS A 26 9.80 -10.93 9.16
N ARG A 27 10.74 -10.04 8.83
CA ARG A 27 11.76 -9.58 9.78
C ARG A 27 11.13 -8.83 10.96
N PHE A 28 10.15 -7.96 10.69
CA PHE A 28 9.45 -7.21 11.70
C PHE A 28 8.77 -8.11 12.74
N ILE A 29 7.95 -9.09 12.32
CA ILE A 29 7.22 -9.98 13.24
C ILE A 29 8.12 -10.94 14.01
N ASN A 30 9.30 -11.28 13.45
CA ASN A 30 10.27 -12.16 14.10
C ASN A 30 11.30 -11.37 14.95
N ASN A 31 11.14 -10.06 15.08
CA ASN A 31 12.10 -9.16 15.76
C ASN A 31 13.53 -9.26 15.22
N LEU A 32 13.67 -9.50 13.91
CA LEU A 32 14.94 -9.61 13.18
C LEU A 32 15.19 -8.36 12.33
N LYS A 33 14.88 -7.19 12.85
CA LYS A 33 14.99 -5.92 12.11
C LYS A 33 16.40 -5.70 11.62
N ALA A 34 16.52 -5.16 10.40
CA ALA A 34 17.77 -4.68 9.86
C ALA A 34 18.30 -3.51 10.72
N ASP A 35 19.61 -3.46 10.87
CA ASP A 35 20.26 -2.31 11.49
C ASP A 35 20.28 -1.15 10.48
N HIS A 36 19.41 -0.18 10.68
CA HIS A 36 19.32 1.03 9.87
C HIS A 36 20.09 2.16 10.54
N ASP A 37 21.31 2.44 10.07
CA ASP A 37 22.01 3.68 10.42
C ASP A 37 21.29 4.87 9.78
N HIS A 38 20.40 5.50 10.54
CA HIS A 38 19.58 6.61 10.03
C HIS A 38 20.40 7.82 9.60
N LEU A 39 21.54 8.11 10.24
CA LEU A 39 22.40 9.22 9.85
C LEU A 39 23.11 8.92 8.52
N GLU A 40 23.56 7.71 8.32
CA GLU A 40 24.13 7.28 7.05
C GLU A 40 23.07 7.29 5.93
N LEU A 41 21.84 6.85 6.21
CA LEU A 41 20.73 6.92 5.24
C LEU A 41 20.40 8.37 4.86
N ILE A 42 20.41 9.32 5.80
CA ILE A 42 20.25 10.75 5.50
C ILE A 42 21.36 11.20 4.54
N ASN A 43 22.63 10.85 4.82
CA ASN A 43 23.73 11.20 3.95
C ASN A 43 23.61 10.59 2.53
N GLN A 44 23.13 9.35 2.45
CA GLN A 44 22.97 8.64 1.17
C GLN A 44 21.82 9.19 0.32
N THR A 45 20.77 9.71 0.94
CA THR A 45 19.56 10.19 0.27
C THR A 45 19.50 11.70 0.11
N ARG A 46 20.48 12.44 0.65
CA ARG A 46 20.53 13.92 0.63
C ARG A 46 20.45 14.53 -0.77
N GLU A 47 21.10 13.91 -1.74
CA GLU A 47 21.18 14.42 -3.11
C GLU A 47 20.10 13.87 -4.04
N GLY A 48 19.27 12.94 -3.56
CA GLY A 48 18.16 12.36 -4.30
C GLY A 48 17.55 11.18 -3.59
N GLN A 49 16.28 10.89 -3.91
CA GLN A 49 15.54 9.77 -3.36
C GLN A 49 15.10 8.81 -4.47
N PHE A 50 15.22 7.52 -4.20
CA PHE A 50 14.90 6.46 -5.15
C PHE A 50 14.06 5.36 -4.48
N PRO A 51 12.89 5.70 -3.90
CA PRO A 51 12.04 4.74 -3.22
C PRO A 51 11.49 3.71 -4.20
N PHE A 52 11.50 2.44 -3.77
CA PHE A 52 10.99 1.36 -4.62
C PHE A 52 9.49 1.21 -4.58
N GLY A 53 8.82 1.72 -3.53
CA GLY A 53 7.39 1.58 -3.33
C GLY A 53 6.71 2.85 -2.84
N VAL A 54 5.40 2.93 -3.08
CA VAL A 54 4.49 3.90 -2.48
C VAL A 54 3.39 3.16 -1.74
N ILE A 55 3.20 3.50 -0.47
CA ILE A 55 2.23 2.86 0.42
C ILE A 55 1.15 3.88 0.80
N LEU A 56 -0.11 3.62 0.42
CA LEU A 56 -1.27 4.33 0.96
C LEU A 56 -1.77 3.58 2.19
N SER A 57 -1.68 4.19 3.36
CA SER A 57 -2.09 3.58 4.64
C SER A 57 -2.93 4.51 5.51
N CYS A 58 -3.49 3.95 6.58
CA CYS A 58 -4.18 4.74 7.58
C CYS A 58 -3.19 5.64 8.34
N MET A 59 -3.69 6.80 8.84
CA MET A 59 -2.92 7.66 9.75
C MET A 59 -2.81 7.09 11.18
N ASP A 60 -3.38 5.94 11.49
CA ASP A 60 -3.31 5.30 12.80
C ASP A 60 -1.86 5.22 13.28
N SER A 61 -1.59 5.66 14.49
CA SER A 61 -0.24 5.81 15.04
C SER A 61 0.55 4.49 15.13
N ARG A 62 -0.13 3.35 15.03
CA ARG A 62 0.42 1.99 15.10
C ARG A 62 0.83 1.43 13.73
N THR A 63 0.53 2.15 12.62
CA THR A 63 0.68 1.64 11.24
C THR A 63 1.73 2.40 10.43
N SER A 64 2.96 2.53 10.96
CA SER A 64 4.08 3.08 10.18
C SER A 64 4.58 2.05 9.17
N ALA A 65 4.46 2.36 7.89
CA ALA A 65 4.85 1.45 6.81
C ALA A 65 6.35 1.10 6.84
N GLU A 66 7.21 2.08 7.14
CA GLU A 66 8.65 1.87 7.24
C GLU A 66 9.00 0.85 8.33
N LEU A 67 8.30 0.92 9.48
CA LEU A 67 8.53 -0.03 10.58
C LEU A 67 7.96 -1.41 10.27
N ILE A 68 6.72 -1.47 9.75
CA ILE A 68 6.01 -2.72 9.45
C ILE A 68 6.74 -3.53 8.38
N PHE A 69 7.34 -2.84 7.40
CA PHE A 69 8.07 -3.49 6.31
C PHE A 69 9.58 -3.46 6.49
N ASP A 70 10.08 -3.03 7.68
CA ASP A 70 11.51 -2.98 7.99
C ASP A 70 12.32 -2.32 6.88
N GLN A 71 11.90 -1.10 6.51
CA GLN A 71 12.53 -0.29 5.47
C GLN A 71 13.17 0.96 6.08
N GLY A 72 14.25 1.42 5.46
CA GLY A 72 14.98 2.60 5.87
C GLY A 72 14.46 3.89 5.24
N LEU A 73 15.04 5.03 5.67
CA LEU A 73 14.77 6.33 5.05
C LEU A 73 15.11 6.30 3.56
N GLY A 74 14.17 6.75 2.72
CA GLY A 74 14.32 6.80 1.27
C GLY A 74 13.90 5.53 0.53
N ASP A 75 13.51 4.45 1.21
CA ASP A 75 13.06 3.21 0.59
C ASP A 75 11.59 3.27 0.11
N LEU A 76 10.74 3.99 0.83
CA LEU A 76 9.30 4.08 0.57
C LEU A 76 8.80 5.53 0.53
N PHE A 77 7.78 5.77 -0.27
CA PHE A 77 6.86 6.88 -0.05
C PHE A 77 5.71 6.42 0.83
N SER A 78 5.44 7.16 1.90
CA SER A 78 4.32 6.91 2.81
C SER A 78 3.25 7.98 2.64
N ILE A 79 2.08 7.58 2.13
CA ILE A 79 0.89 8.42 2.03
C ILE A 79 -0.07 7.97 3.12
N ARG A 80 -0.45 8.86 4.05
CA ARG A 80 -1.25 8.49 5.22
C ARG A 80 -2.48 9.38 5.37
N VAL A 81 -3.64 8.73 5.44
CA VAL A 81 -4.93 9.39 5.67
C VAL A 81 -5.85 8.45 6.45
N ALA A 82 -6.73 9.00 7.31
CA ALA A 82 -7.66 8.18 8.08
C ALA A 82 -8.46 7.23 7.17
N GLY A 83 -8.47 5.94 7.53
CA GLY A 83 -9.17 4.90 6.75
C GLY A 83 -8.58 4.64 5.35
N ASN A 84 -7.32 5.00 5.08
CA ASN A 84 -6.66 4.76 3.77
C ASN A 84 -7.55 5.05 2.55
N ILE A 85 -8.39 6.10 2.63
CA ILE A 85 -9.33 6.51 1.58
C ILE A 85 -8.57 7.15 0.39
N VAL A 86 -9.24 7.23 -0.75
CA VAL A 86 -8.72 7.87 -1.96
C VAL A 86 -9.39 9.23 -2.19
N ASN A 87 -8.59 10.26 -2.50
CA ASN A 87 -9.04 11.57 -2.95
C ASN A 87 -8.09 12.11 -4.02
N ASN A 88 -8.31 13.32 -4.53
CA ASN A 88 -7.51 13.88 -5.60
C ASN A 88 -6.03 14.08 -5.20
N ASP A 89 -5.76 14.53 -3.98
CA ASP A 89 -4.38 14.78 -3.51
C ASP A 89 -3.63 13.46 -3.31
N ILE A 90 -4.31 12.42 -2.82
CA ILE A 90 -3.77 11.06 -2.72
C ILE A 90 -3.43 10.53 -4.12
N LEU A 91 -4.36 10.66 -5.10
CA LEU A 91 -4.10 10.22 -6.48
C LEU A 91 -2.90 10.96 -7.08
N ALA A 92 -2.85 12.28 -6.96
CA ALA A 92 -1.74 13.09 -7.47
C ALA A 92 -0.39 12.67 -6.85
N SER A 93 -0.37 12.36 -5.55
CA SER A 93 0.83 11.88 -4.84
C SER A 93 1.27 10.50 -5.34
N ILE A 94 0.33 9.59 -5.56
CA ILE A 94 0.59 8.26 -6.14
C ILE A 94 1.14 8.40 -7.57
N GLU A 95 0.52 9.23 -8.40
CA GLU A 95 0.96 9.48 -9.77
C GLU A 95 2.37 10.08 -9.82
N TYR A 96 2.67 11.02 -8.93
CA TYR A 96 4.02 11.58 -8.78
C TYR A 96 5.04 10.49 -8.45
N ALA A 97 4.76 9.67 -7.44
CA ALA A 97 5.65 8.59 -7.02
C ALA A 97 5.93 7.59 -8.16
N ILE A 98 4.89 7.20 -8.89
CA ILE A 98 4.97 6.18 -9.93
C ILE A 98 5.60 6.73 -11.21
N LYS A 99 5.06 7.84 -11.73
CA LYS A 99 5.44 8.35 -13.07
C LYS A 99 6.75 9.13 -13.05
N TYR A 100 6.95 9.99 -12.05
CA TYR A 100 8.07 10.93 -12.04
C TYR A 100 9.28 10.40 -11.26
N VAL A 101 9.05 9.65 -10.19
CA VAL A 101 10.15 9.03 -9.43
C VAL A 101 10.45 7.60 -9.90
N GLY A 102 9.43 6.87 -10.34
CA GLY A 102 9.58 5.55 -10.95
C GLY A 102 9.51 4.39 -9.95
N THR A 103 8.72 4.55 -8.86
CA THR A 103 8.46 3.46 -7.92
C THR A 103 7.88 2.23 -8.62
N LYS A 104 8.20 1.05 -8.13
CA LYS A 104 7.83 -0.23 -8.76
C LYS A 104 6.62 -0.89 -8.15
N VAL A 105 6.25 -0.51 -6.93
CA VAL A 105 5.11 -1.09 -6.21
C VAL A 105 4.22 0.01 -5.66
N LEU A 106 2.92 -0.09 -5.94
CA LEU A 106 1.86 0.61 -5.23
C LEU A 106 1.19 -0.37 -4.28
N MET A 107 1.14 -0.04 -2.99
CA MET A 107 0.41 -0.83 -2.01
C MET A 107 -0.65 0.01 -1.31
N VAL A 108 -1.84 -0.54 -1.14
CA VAL A 108 -2.84 -0.05 -0.19
C VAL A 108 -2.81 -0.98 1.04
N LEU A 109 -2.52 -0.38 2.20
CA LEU A 109 -2.41 -1.08 3.47
C LEU A 109 -3.54 -0.64 4.41
N GLY A 110 -4.53 -1.51 4.61
CA GLY A 110 -5.51 -1.40 5.68
C GLY A 110 -4.95 -1.95 7.00
N HIS A 111 -5.75 -1.89 8.04
CA HIS A 111 -5.38 -2.52 9.33
C HIS A 111 -6.63 -2.93 10.11
N THR A 112 -6.49 -3.92 11.00
CA THR A 112 -7.53 -4.33 11.95
C THR A 112 -7.77 -3.22 12.96
N GLU A 113 -8.95 -3.22 13.61
CA GLU A 113 -9.31 -2.25 14.65
C GLU A 113 -9.23 -0.77 14.20
N CYS A 114 -9.54 -0.48 12.92
CA CYS A 114 -9.46 0.87 12.36
C CYS A 114 -10.52 1.80 12.94
N GLY A 115 -10.07 2.89 13.59
CA GLY A 115 -10.98 3.88 14.19
C GLY A 115 -11.86 4.58 13.16
N ALA A 116 -11.39 4.84 11.95
CA ALA A 116 -12.19 5.45 10.89
C ALA A 116 -13.31 4.51 10.41
N ILE A 117 -13.05 3.20 10.30
CA ILE A 117 -14.08 2.20 9.97
C ILE A 117 -15.13 2.12 11.07
N LYS A 118 -14.70 2.08 12.34
CA LYS A 118 -15.61 2.08 13.49
C LYS A 118 -16.53 3.32 13.50
N SER A 119 -15.94 4.51 13.26
CA SER A 119 -16.69 5.76 13.19
C SER A 119 -17.66 5.80 12.00
N ALA A 120 -17.26 5.29 10.84
CA ALA A 120 -18.11 5.19 9.66
C ALA A 120 -19.31 4.25 9.90
N LYS A 121 -19.09 3.11 10.54
CA LYS A 121 -20.14 2.16 10.94
C LYS A 121 -21.14 2.78 11.95
N GLN A 122 -20.62 3.59 12.88
CA GLN A 122 -21.45 4.29 13.88
C GLN A 122 -22.22 5.48 13.30
N GLY A 123 -21.96 5.86 12.05
CA GLY A 123 -22.61 7.00 11.40
C GLY A 123 -22.20 8.34 12.00
N VAL A 124 -20.97 8.47 12.48
CA VAL A 124 -20.44 9.72 13.04
C VAL A 124 -20.50 10.82 11.99
N THR A 125 -21.07 11.97 12.39
CA THR A 125 -21.19 13.17 11.56
C THR A 125 -20.68 14.37 12.34
N ASP A 126 -19.52 14.89 11.92
CA ASP A 126 -18.91 16.08 12.51
C ASP A 126 -17.91 16.70 11.53
N GLY A 127 -18.00 18.01 11.31
CA GLY A 127 -17.07 18.77 10.47
C GLY A 127 -16.62 18.03 9.20
N HIS A 128 -15.33 18.09 8.90
CA HIS A 128 -14.75 17.44 7.72
C HIS A 128 -14.65 15.91 7.82
N ILE A 129 -14.77 15.33 9.02
CA ILE A 129 -14.75 13.87 9.18
C ILE A 129 -15.94 13.21 8.51
N THR A 130 -17.08 13.90 8.44
CA THR A 130 -18.29 13.42 7.76
C THR A 130 -18.01 13.00 6.32
N ASP A 131 -17.35 13.85 5.54
CA ASP A 131 -17.06 13.57 4.12
C ASP A 131 -15.98 12.51 3.94
N LEU A 132 -15.03 12.43 4.86
CA LEU A 132 -14.04 11.36 4.88
C LEU A 132 -14.72 9.99 5.11
N LEU A 133 -15.60 9.89 6.13
CA LEU A 133 -16.26 8.64 6.48
C LEU A 133 -17.25 8.17 5.40
N LYS A 134 -17.87 9.07 4.65
CA LYS A 134 -18.70 8.71 3.48
C LYS A 134 -17.94 7.88 2.44
N ARG A 135 -16.63 8.06 2.31
CA ARG A 135 -15.80 7.30 1.37
C ARG A 135 -15.57 5.85 1.79
N ILE A 136 -15.81 5.54 3.08
CA ILE A 136 -15.71 4.18 3.61
C ILE A 136 -17.07 3.43 3.47
N GLN A 137 -18.20 4.13 3.30
CA GLN A 137 -19.53 3.51 3.20
C GLN A 137 -19.64 2.40 2.13
N PRO A 138 -19.04 2.53 0.92
CA PRO A 138 -19.08 1.45 -0.05
C PRO A 138 -18.44 0.15 0.46
N ALA A 139 -17.38 0.24 1.26
CA ALA A 139 -16.73 -0.93 1.88
C ALA A 139 -17.61 -1.59 2.93
N ILE A 140 -18.32 -0.80 3.75
CA ILE A 140 -19.30 -1.31 4.71
C ILE A 140 -20.41 -2.06 3.98
N SER A 141 -20.98 -1.47 2.93
CA SER A 141 -22.01 -2.10 2.11
C SER A 141 -21.54 -3.41 1.47
N LYS A 142 -20.32 -3.44 0.95
CA LYS A 142 -19.69 -4.63 0.36
C LYS A 142 -19.50 -5.74 1.40
N ALA A 143 -18.99 -5.40 2.58
CA ALA A 143 -18.78 -6.37 3.66
C ALA A 143 -20.08 -6.97 4.19
N LEU A 144 -21.19 -6.21 4.23
CA LEU A 144 -22.51 -6.71 4.62
C LEU A 144 -23.06 -7.75 3.64
N LEU A 145 -22.68 -7.70 2.36
CA LEU A 145 -23.11 -8.65 1.34
C LEU A 145 -22.24 -9.92 1.30
N GLN A 146 -21.04 -9.85 1.87
CA GLN A 146 -20.11 -10.97 1.94
C GLN A 146 -20.31 -11.69 3.29
N ASP A 147 -20.87 -12.91 3.31
CA ASP A 147 -21.03 -13.72 4.52
C ASP A 147 -19.65 -14.25 4.98
N ASN A 148 -18.79 -13.36 5.46
CA ASN A 148 -17.45 -13.69 5.94
C ASN A 148 -17.49 -14.07 7.43
N ARG A 149 -17.87 -15.33 7.72
CA ARG A 149 -17.93 -15.88 9.08
C ARG A 149 -16.57 -16.02 9.80
N ASN A 150 -15.48 -15.77 9.09
CA ASN A 150 -14.11 -16.00 9.60
C ASN A 150 -13.43 -14.77 10.19
N HIS A 151 -14.03 -13.58 10.06
CA HIS A 151 -13.46 -12.32 10.56
C HIS A 151 -14.50 -11.53 11.35
N LEU A 152 -14.04 -10.69 12.29
CA LEU A 152 -14.87 -9.66 12.86
C LEU A 152 -15.38 -8.75 11.73
N PHE A 153 -16.59 -8.23 11.87
CA PHE A 153 -17.20 -7.41 10.81
C PHE A 153 -16.32 -6.21 10.40
N GLU A 154 -15.74 -5.53 11.37
CA GLU A 154 -14.84 -4.39 11.13
C GLU A 154 -13.59 -4.78 10.33
N ASP A 155 -13.05 -5.97 10.55
CA ASP A 155 -11.91 -6.49 9.80
C ASP A 155 -12.33 -6.82 8.36
N SER A 156 -13.52 -7.42 8.16
CA SER A 156 -14.08 -7.64 6.82
C SER A 156 -14.24 -6.31 6.05
N VAL A 157 -14.65 -5.24 6.74
CA VAL A 157 -14.71 -3.89 6.16
C VAL A 157 -13.32 -3.39 5.80
N ALA A 158 -12.28 -3.67 6.60
CA ALA A 158 -10.91 -3.25 6.29
C ALA A 158 -10.41 -3.88 4.98
N TYR A 159 -10.65 -5.18 4.74
CA TYR A 159 -10.35 -5.85 3.47
C TYR A 159 -11.11 -5.22 2.30
N ALA A 160 -12.43 -5.07 2.45
CA ALA A 160 -13.28 -4.46 1.42
C ALA A 160 -12.85 -3.01 1.10
N ASN A 161 -12.40 -2.26 2.10
CA ASN A 161 -11.95 -0.88 1.92
C ASN A 161 -10.62 -0.80 1.16
N VAL A 162 -9.69 -1.73 1.40
CA VAL A 162 -8.45 -1.86 0.61
C VAL A 162 -8.79 -2.18 -0.84
N GLU A 163 -9.68 -3.14 -1.10
CA GLU A 163 -10.11 -3.48 -2.46
C GLU A 163 -10.74 -2.28 -3.17
N ASN A 164 -11.69 -1.59 -2.51
CA ASN A 164 -12.33 -0.41 -3.08
C ASN A 164 -11.32 0.71 -3.38
N SER A 165 -10.34 0.93 -2.50
CA SER A 165 -9.29 1.92 -2.73
C SER A 165 -8.43 1.57 -3.94
N LEU A 166 -8.06 0.30 -4.12
CA LEU A 166 -7.33 -0.15 -5.31
C LEU A 166 -8.14 0.00 -6.60
N GLU A 167 -9.41 -0.36 -6.55
CA GLU A 167 -10.34 -0.21 -7.68
C GLU A 167 -10.51 1.28 -8.05
N GLU A 168 -10.72 2.15 -7.03
CA GLU A 168 -10.87 3.60 -7.22
C GLU A 168 -9.61 4.22 -7.84
N ILE A 169 -8.41 3.82 -7.40
CA ILE A 169 -7.14 4.29 -7.97
C ILE A 169 -7.06 3.91 -9.46
N LEU A 170 -7.36 2.66 -9.81
CA LEU A 170 -7.29 2.18 -11.20
C LEU A 170 -8.36 2.81 -12.11
N ILE A 171 -9.53 3.11 -11.57
CA ILE A 171 -10.62 3.76 -12.33
C ILE A 171 -10.31 5.25 -12.56
N ARG A 172 -9.77 5.94 -11.56
CA ARG A 172 -9.62 7.39 -11.59
C ARG A 172 -8.28 7.88 -12.11
N SER A 173 -7.22 7.05 -12.06
CA SER A 173 -5.89 7.40 -12.55
C SER A 173 -5.55 6.60 -13.81
N GLU A 174 -5.67 7.24 -14.96
CA GLU A 174 -5.23 6.65 -16.23
C GLU A 174 -3.71 6.43 -16.27
N ILE A 175 -2.95 7.26 -15.54
CA ILE A 175 -1.49 7.11 -15.40
C ILE A 175 -1.15 5.79 -14.71
N VAL A 176 -1.74 5.55 -13.53
CA VAL A 176 -1.50 4.33 -12.74
C VAL A 176 -1.96 3.11 -13.52
N LYS A 177 -3.15 3.17 -14.10
CA LYS A 177 -3.73 2.07 -14.90
C LYS A 177 -2.82 1.70 -16.07
N THR A 178 -2.41 2.67 -16.87
CA THR A 178 -1.55 2.44 -18.05
C THR A 178 -0.20 1.82 -17.63
N MET A 179 0.45 2.34 -16.59
CA MET A 179 1.73 1.82 -16.12
C MET A 179 1.60 0.40 -15.55
N PHE A 180 0.48 0.11 -14.87
CA PHE A 180 0.17 -1.23 -14.41
C PHE A 180 -0.07 -2.21 -15.57
N GLU A 181 -0.89 -1.84 -16.55
CA GLU A 181 -1.18 -2.67 -17.73
C GLU A 181 0.07 -2.96 -18.59
N ASN A 182 1.02 -2.03 -18.60
CA ASN A 182 2.31 -2.20 -19.26
C ASN A 182 3.32 -3.03 -18.41
N GLY A 183 2.95 -3.45 -17.19
CA GLY A 183 3.81 -4.22 -16.30
C GLY A 183 4.99 -3.42 -15.72
N GLN A 184 4.89 -2.10 -15.71
CA GLN A 184 5.91 -1.20 -15.18
C GLN A 184 5.85 -1.10 -13.65
N ILE A 185 4.67 -1.31 -13.08
CA ILE A 185 4.41 -1.33 -11.64
C ILE A 185 3.60 -2.57 -11.24
N GLY A 186 3.75 -2.98 -9.98
CA GLY A 186 2.89 -3.94 -9.31
C GLY A 186 1.90 -3.24 -8.38
N ILE A 187 0.72 -3.83 -8.21
CA ILE A 187 -0.33 -3.36 -7.31
C ILE A 187 -0.58 -4.40 -6.24
N VAL A 188 -0.56 -3.98 -4.98
CA VAL A 188 -0.65 -4.86 -3.81
C VAL A 188 -1.71 -4.33 -2.85
N GLY A 189 -2.54 -5.22 -2.33
CA GLY A 189 -3.47 -4.95 -1.23
C GLY A 189 -3.12 -5.82 -0.03
N GLY A 190 -3.09 -5.23 1.15
CA GLY A 190 -2.86 -5.96 2.39
C GLY A 190 -3.58 -5.35 3.58
N VAL A 191 -3.76 -6.17 4.62
CA VAL A 191 -4.29 -5.75 5.91
C VAL A 191 -3.30 -6.10 7.00
N TYR A 192 -2.88 -5.10 7.74
CA TYR A 192 -1.99 -5.22 8.90
C TYR A 192 -2.79 -5.58 10.15
N ASN A 193 -2.44 -6.67 10.79
CA ASN A 193 -3.02 -7.07 12.06
C ASN A 193 -2.26 -6.39 13.20
N ILE A 194 -2.95 -5.51 13.95
CA ILE A 194 -2.32 -4.75 15.05
C ILE A 194 -1.97 -5.60 16.26
N ASP A 195 -2.54 -6.82 16.40
CA ASP A 195 -2.29 -7.68 17.57
C ASP A 195 -0.97 -8.45 17.46
N ASN A 196 -0.58 -8.81 16.21
CA ASN A 196 0.60 -9.65 15.99
C ASN A 196 1.63 -9.07 15.02
N GLY A 197 1.31 -7.92 14.38
CA GLY A 197 2.22 -7.26 13.44
C GLY A 197 2.29 -7.88 12.04
N GLN A 198 1.52 -8.93 11.77
CA GLN A 198 1.51 -9.60 10.47
C GLN A 198 0.69 -8.81 9.45
N VAL A 199 1.19 -8.75 8.22
CA VAL A 199 0.43 -8.27 7.06
C VAL A 199 -0.09 -9.47 6.27
N ASP A 200 -1.40 -9.53 6.09
CA ASP A 200 -2.03 -10.42 5.11
C ASP A 200 -2.03 -9.75 3.73
N PHE A 201 -1.20 -10.27 2.81
CA PHE A 201 -1.09 -9.79 1.44
C PHE A 201 -2.11 -10.51 0.56
N PHE A 202 -3.38 -10.19 0.69
CA PHE A 202 -4.48 -10.89 0.03
C PHE A 202 -4.68 -10.54 -1.46
N LYS A 203 -4.12 -9.42 -1.93
CA LYS A 203 -4.18 -8.99 -3.32
C LYS A 203 -2.77 -8.72 -3.84
N ASN A 204 -2.33 -9.49 -4.83
CA ASN A 204 -1.03 -9.30 -5.48
C ASN A 204 -1.19 -9.38 -7.00
N LEU A 205 -1.00 -8.23 -7.67
CA LEU A 205 -1.10 -8.08 -9.11
C LEU A 205 0.26 -7.73 -9.73
N THR A 206 1.37 -8.21 -9.14
CA THR A 206 2.72 -7.84 -9.57
C THR A 206 3.25 -8.61 -10.77
N ALA A 207 2.63 -9.71 -11.20
CA ALA A 207 3.32 -10.61 -12.11
C ALA A 207 2.44 -11.57 -12.92
N LYS A 208 1.44 -11.20 -13.67
CA LYS A 208 0.79 -12.26 -14.49
C LYS A 208 0.59 -11.97 -15.99
N LYS A 209 0.85 -10.79 -16.51
CA LYS A 209 0.58 -10.53 -17.95
C LYS A 209 1.71 -10.86 -18.93
N LYS A 210 2.95 -11.16 -18.48
CA LYS A 210 4.03 -11.53 -19.41
C LYS A 210 4.09 -13.03 -19.73
N GLU A 211 3.69 -13.91 -18.82
CA GLU A 211 3.68 -15.36 -19.07
C GLU A 211 2.50 -15.79 -19.93
N GLU A 212 1.31 -15.25 -19.68
CA GLU A 212 0.12 -15.58 -20.50
C GLU A 212 0.26 -15.13 -21.96
N LYS A 213 0.91 -13.99 -22.24
CA LYS A 213 1.21 -13.59 -23.63
C LYS A 213 2.29 -14.43 -24.30
N ARG A 214 3.23 -15.02 -23.54
CA ARG A 214 4.24 -15.95 -24.10
C ARG A 214 3.65 -17.32 -24.41
N LEU A 215 2.69 -17.80 -23.61
CA LEU A 215 2.00 -19.07 -23.84
C LEU A 215 0.90 -18.99 -24.92
N ALA A 216 0.36 -17.81 -25.18
CA ALA A 216 -0.63 -17.59 -26.23
C ALA A 216 -0.02 -17.33 -27.62
N THR A 217 1.33 -17.31 -27.75
CA THR A 217 2.04 -17.06 -29.00
C THR A 217 2.89 -18.29 -29.41
N VAL A 218 2.66 -19.44 -28.80
CA VAL A 218 3.14 -20.78 -29.20
C VAL A 218 1.92 -21.63 -29.54
#